data_1ea0dbc37bf721c93aa3d9cef24ee3fc
#
_entry.id   1ea0dbc37bf721c93aa3d9cef24ee3fc
#
_cell.length_a   1.000
_cell.length_b   1.000
_cell.length_c   1.000
_cell.angle_alpha   90.00
_cell.angle_beta   90.00
_cell.angle_gamma   90.00
#
_symmetry.space_group_name_H-M   'P 1'
#
loop_
_entity.id
_entity.type
_entity.pdbx_description
1 polymer ?
#
loop_
_entity_poly.entity_id
_entity_poly.type
_entity_poly.pdbx_seq_one_letter_code
_entity_poly.pdbx_strand_id
1 'polypeptide(L)'
;MRILVVFGSHRLGGTNAEIEKVMKAKSDKFDFDFVHLADHKIESCTSCHQCGKTGRCTLPISDNDRFQEIFDKMKTADAIFIISPVYAAIPSRLTALFERLTSVLYDSGVMNTDINPLLDKKAAIFSYCSCGICDDTPMKIIFDKFVMKNYRFDKSTYSYLNASKKPQDEYPNITAYVMSTLKQLC
;
A
#
# COMPACT_ATOMS: atom_id res chain seq x y z
N MET A 1 9.26 -15.06 5.87
CA MET A 1 8.96 -13.62 5.84
C MET A 1 7.51 -13.45 5.42
N ARG A 2 6.72 -12.84 6.30
CA ARG A 2 5.30 -12.55 6.04
C ARG A 2 5.17 -11.19 5.36
N ILE A 3 4.55 -11.16 4.20
CA ILE A 3 4.39 -9.95 3.38
C ILE A 3 2.91 -9.62 3.26
N LEU A 4 2.51 -8.48 3.78
CA LEU A 4 1.19 -7.93 3.53
C LEU A 4 1.18 -7.26 2.15
N VAL A 5 0.34 -7.74 1.26
CA VAL A 5 0.15 -7.18 -0.08
C VAL A 5 -1.16 -6.41 -0.14
N VAL A 6 -1.08 -5.09 -0.33
CA VAL A 6 -2.25 -4.21 -0.41
C VAL A 6 -2.48 -3.79 -1.85
N PHE A 7 -3.58 -4.23 -2.44
CA PHE A 7 -4.01 -3.78 -3.76
C PHE A 7 -4.87 -2.52 -3.68
N GLY A 8 -4.32 -1.40 -4.13
CA GLY A 8 -4.96 -0.08 -4.09
C GLY A 8 -6.05 0.16 -5.14
N SER A 9 -6.27 -0.77 -6.06
CA SER A 9 -7.31 -0.64 -7.09
C SER A 9 -8.73 -0.69 -6.52
N HIS A 10 -9.65 -0.02 -7.19
CA HIS A 10 -11.09 -0.15 -6.93
C HIS A 10 -11.73 -1.36 -7.65
N ARG A 11 -10.95 -2.17 -8.34
CA ARG A 11 -11.40 -3.36 -9.07
C ARG A 11 -10.67 -4.60 -8.56
N LEU A 12 -11.41 -5.70 -8.44
CA LEU A 12 -10.83 -7.01 -8.11
C LEU A 12 -10.16 -7.68 -9.32
N GLY A 13 -10.63 -7.38 -10.52
CA GLY A 13 -10.15 -7.99 -11.75
C GLY A 13 -9.01 -7.22 -12.43
N GLY A 14 -8.69 -7.64 -13.65
CA GLY A 14 -7.66 -7.01 -14.50
C GLY A 14 -6.25 -7.25 -13.98
N THR A 15 -5.38 -6.28 -14.16
CA THR A 15 -3.95 -6.35 -13.83
C THR A 15 -3.67 -6.82 -12.41
N ASN A 16 -4.48 -6.39 -11.41
CA ASN A 16 -4.28 -6.84 -10.03
C ASN A 16 -4.51 -8.34 -9.86
N ALA A 17 -5.53 -8.90 -10.50
CA ALA A 17 -5.80 -10.34 -10.42
C ALA A 17 -4.67 -11.16 -11.08
N GLU A 18 -4.10 -10.66 -12.17
CA GLU A 18 -2.96 -11.29 -12.83
C GLU A 18 -1.72 -11.26 -11.94
N ILE A 19 -1.44 -10.13 -11.31
CA ILE A 19 -0.32 -9.97 -10.37
C ILE A 19 -0.50 -10.92 -9.18
N GLU A 20 -1.68 -10.95 -8.57
CA GLU A 20 -1.99 -11.83 -7.44
C GLU A 20 -1.80 -13.30 -7.80
N LYS A 21 -2.30 -13.72 -8.96
CA LYS A 21 -2.13 -15.11 -9.46
C LYS A 21 -0.66 -15.50 -9.53
N VAL A 22 0.19 -14.60 -10.01
CA VAL A 22 1.62 -14.87 -10.10
C VAL A 22 2.29 -14.88 -8.74
N MET A 23 1.91 -13.98 -7.84
CA MET A 23 2.44 -13.98 -6.47
C MET A 23 2.04 -15.27 -5.75
N LYS A 24 0.79 -15.71 -5.88
CA LYS A 24 0.33 -17.02 -5.35
C LYS A 24 1.13 -18.20 -5.87
N ALA A 25 1.53 -18.18 -7.13
CA ALA A 25 2.39 -19.22 -7.71
C ALA A 25 3.83 -19.21 -7.16
N LYS A 26 4.20 -18.23 -6.35
CA LYS A 26 5.50 -18.10 -5.66
C LYS A 26 5.38 -18.17 -4.13
N SER A 27 4.26 -18.63 -3.63
CA SER A 27 3.97 -18.74 -2.19
C SER A 27 4.85 -19.78 -1.46
N ASP A 28 5.56 -20.64 -2.20
CA ASP A 28 6.59 -21.52 -1.64
C ASP A 28 7.77 -20.78 -1.01
N LYS A 29 7.98 -19.51 -1.40
CA LYS A 29 9.10 -18.67 -0.94
C LYS A 29 8.69 -17.59 0.05
N PHE A 30 7.41 -17.19 0.03
CA PHE A 30 6.90 -16.09 0.82
C PHE A 30 5.52 -16.40 1.38
N ASP A 31 5.29 -15.98 2.61
CA ASP A 31 3.97 -16.01 3.24
C ASP A 31 3.25 -14.70 2.90
N PHE A 32 2.33 -14.75 1.92
CA PHE A 32 1.58 -13.59 1.46
C PHE A 32 0.21 -13.51 2.12
N ASP A 33 -0.09 -12.34 2.72
CA ASP A 33 -1.43 -11.95 3.15
C ASP A 33 -1.96 -10.87 2.19
N PHE A 34 -3.02 -11.18 1.45
CA PHE A 34 -3.57 -10.28 0.42
C PHE A 34 -4.75 -9.48 0.93
N VAL A 35 -4.73 -8.17 0.67
CA VAL A 35 -5.82 -7.24 0.96
C VAL A 35 -6.16 -6.44 -0.30
N HIS A 36 -7.40 -6.51 -0.72
CA HIS A 36 -7.93 -5.73 -1.83
C HIS A 36 -8.77 -4.56 -1.32
N LEU A 37 -8.34 -3.33 -1.57
CA LEU A 37 -9.14 -2.16 -1.22
C LEU A 37 -10.44 -2.05 -2.03
N ALA A 38 -10.59 -2.85 -3.08
CA ALA A 38 -11.86 -3.01 -3.79
C ALA A 38 -12.95 -3.62 -2.90
N ASP A 39 -12.61 -4.58 -2.04
CA ASP A 39 -13.54 -5.25 -1.11
C ASP A 39 -13.59 -4.58 0.26
N HIS A 40 -12.55 -3.81 0.59
CA HIS A 40 -12.39 -3.20 1.90
C HIS A 40 -12.74 -1.72 1.82
N LYS A 41 -13.90 -1.37 2.35
CA LYS A 41 -14.25 0.04 2.49
C LYS A 41 -13.34 0.69 3.52
N ILE A 42 -12.74 1.82 3.14
CA ILE A 42 -11.99 2.68 4.04
C ILE A 42 -12.58 4.07 3.91
N GLU A 43 -13.14 4.58 4.99
CA GLU A 43 -13.62 5.95 5.06
C GLU A 43 -12.46 6.92 5.28
N SER A 44 -12.59 8.13 4.77
CA SER A 44 -11.59 9.19 4.98
C SER A 44 -11.49 9.58 6.46
N CYS A 45 -10.33 10.08 6.85
CA CYS A 45 -10.15 10.62 8.20
C CYS A 45 -11.03 11.85 8.41
N THR A 46 -11.75 11.92 9.53
CA THR A 46 -12.58 13.07 9.91
C THR A 46 -11.86 14.00 10.86
N SER A 47 -10.59 13.80 11.12
CA SER A 47 -9.78 14.59 12.07
C SER A 47 -10.41 14.70 13.47
N CYS A 48 -11.06 13.65 13.93
CA CYS A 48 -11.74 13.63 15.25
C CYS A 48 -10.78 13.52 16.44
N HIS A 49 -9.47 13.26 16.19
CA HIS A 49 -8.40 13.14 17.18
C HIS A 49 -8.63 12.08 18.29
N GLN A 50 -9.58 11.17 18.12
CA GLN A 50 -9.82 10.11 19.12
C GLN A 50 -8.68 9.10 19.19
N CYS A 51 -7.95 8.90 18.11
CA CYS A 51 -6.77 8.05 18.08
C CYS A 51 -5.67 8.51 19.03
N GLY A 52 -5.57 9.82 19.32
CA GLY A 52 -4.66 10.35 20.34
C GLY A 52 -4.94 9.85 21.76
N LYS A 53 -6.20 9.48 22.05
CA LYS A 53 -6.60 8.97 23.35
C LYS A 53 -6.51 7.45 23.48
N THR A 54 -6.71 6.74 22.37
CA THR A 54 -6.92 5.30 22.36
C THR A 54 -5.79 4.51 21.70
N GLY A 55 -4.91 5.19 20.96
CA GLY A 55 -3.91 4.56 20.07
C GLY A 55 -4.53 3.83 18.87
N ARG A 56 -5.84 4.00 18.64
CA ARG A 56 -6.60 3.30 17.58
C ARG A 56 -7.57 4.26 16.92
N CYS A 57 -7.86 4.02 15.65
CA CYS A 57 -8.95 4.73 15.01
C CYS A 57 -10.29 4.19 15.52
N THR A 58 -11.07 5.05 16.14
CA THR A 58 -12.36 4.72 16.76
C THR A 58 -13.55 5.28 15.98
N LEU A 59 -13.33 5.76 14.76
CA LEU A 59 -14.44 6.22 13.94
C LEU A 59 -15.48 5.10 13.88
N PRO A 60 -16.73 5.35 14.29
CA PRO A 60 -17.83 4.43 14.13
C PRO A 60 -18.24 4.45 12.66
N ILE A 61 -17.39 3.89 11.88
CA ILE A 61 -17.57 3.83 10.47
C ILE A 61 -18.37 2.58 10.22
N SER A 62 -19.28 2.65 9.30
CA SER A 62 -20.18 1.56 8.91
C SER A 62 -19.54 0.18 9.16
N ASP A 63 -20.33 -0.83 9.46
CA ASP A 63 -19.89 -2.22 9.71
C ASP A 63 -18.90 -2.79 8.68
N ASN A 64 -18.68 -2.06 7.59
CA ASN A 64 -17.82 -2.43 6.46
C ASN A 64 -16.47 -1.69 6.45
N ASP A 65 -16.17 -0.80 7.39
CA ASP A 65 -14.85 -0.15 7.42
C ASP A 65 -13.78 -1.10 7.93
N ARG A 66 -12.78 -1.35 7.11
CA ARG A 66 -11.74 -2.34 7.37
C ARG A 66 -10.38 -1.72 7.72
N PHE A 67 -10.33 -0.43 8.01
CA PHE A 67 -9.06 0.24 8.32
C PHE A 67 -8.32 -0.44 9.47
N GLN A 68 -9.01 -0.70 10.58
CA GLN A 68 -8.35 -1.27 11.75
C GLN A 68 -7.81 -2.68 11.49
N GLU A 69 -8.54 -3.49 10.74
CA GLU A 69 -8.09 -4.82 10.31
C GLU A 69 -6.80 -4.73 9.49
N ILE A 70 -6.77 -3.81 8.52
CA ILE A 70 -5.59 -3.61 7.65
C ILE A 70 -4.41 -3.10 8.48
N PHE A 71 -4.64 -2.17 9.39
CA PHE A 71 -3.59 -1.65 10.27
C PHE A 71 -3.04 -2.75 11.20
N ASP A 72 -3.89 -3.61 11.75
CA ASP A 72 -3.46 -4.74 12.57
C ASP A 72 -2.63 -5.75 11.76
N LYS A 73 -3.00 -6.00 10.51
CA LYS A 73 -2.18 -6.80 9.56
C LYS A 73 -0.84 -6.12 9.27
N MET A 74 -0.80 -4.81 9.06
CA MET A 74 0.45 -4.07 8.86
C MET A 74 1.39 -4.19 10.06
N LYS A 75 0.86 -4.16 11.28
CA LYS A 75 1.66 -4.31 12.51
C LYS A 75 2.32 -5.69 12.62
N THR A 76 1.69 -6.73 12.11
CA THR A 76 2.17 -8.11 12.22
C THR A 76 2.99 -8.59 11.03
N ALA A 77 2.98 -7.88 9.92
CA ALA A 77 3.78 -8.21 8.74
C ALA A 77 5.25 -7.81 8.91
N ASP A 78 6.17 -8.57 8.31
CA ASP A 78 7.60 -8.22 8.22
C ASP A 78 7.84 -7.17 7.15
N ALA A 79 7.03 -7.22 6.07
CA ALA A 79 7.09 -6.27 4.98
C ALA A 79 5.69 -5.91 4.45
N ILE A 80 5.57 -4.71 3.90
CA ILE A 80 4.33 -4.19 3.30
C ILE A 80 4.60 -3.90 1.82
N PHE A 81 3.80 -4.51 0.95
CA PHE A 81 3.90 -4.31 -0.49
C PHE A 81 2.59 -3.74 -1.04
N ILE A 82 2.62 -2.49 -1.47
CA ILE A 82 1.46 -1.80 -2.04
C ILE A 82 1.54 -1.87 -3.56
N ILE A 83 0.46 -2.33 -4.19
CA ILE A 83 0.33 -2.43 -5.64
C ILE A 83 -0.86 -1.56 -6.05
N SER A 84 -0.62 -0.51 -6.84
CA SER A 84 -1.66 0.46 -7.15
C SER A 84 -1.63 0.95 -8.58
N PRO A 85 -2.79 1.01 -9.25
CA PRO A 85 -2.88 1.77 -10.47
C PRO A 85 -2.69 3.27 -10.17
N VAL A 86 -2.12 3.98 -11.13
CA VAL A 86 -2.19 5.44 -11.19
C VAL A 86 -3.33 5.79 -12.12
N TYR A 87 -4.33 6.52 -11.59
CA TYR A 87 -5.41 7.11 -12.38
C TYR A 87 -5.07 8.58 -12.70
N ALA A 88 -6.01 9.49 -12.62
CA ALA A 88 -5.71 10.93 -12.64
C ALA A 88 -4.94 11.37 -11.38
N ALA A 89 -5.09 10.58 -10.32
CA ALA A 89 -4.43 10.75 -9.03
C ALA A 89 -4.31 9.38 -8.34
N ILE A 90 -4.01 9.40 -7.05
CA ILE A 90 -3.96 8.22 -6.20
C ILE A 90 -5.38 7.70 -5.98
N PRO A 91 -5.62 6.37 -6.01
CA PRO A 91 -6.93 5.82 -5.70
C PRO A 91 -7.45 6.28 -4.33
N SER A 92 -8.69 6.74 -4.28
CA SER A 92 -9.26 7.38 -3.08
C SER A 92 -9.19 6.51 -1.82
N ARG A 93 -9.41 5.20 -1.94
CA ARG A 93 -9.30 4.28 -0.79
C ARG A 93 -7.87 4.13 -0.27
N LEU A 94 -6.89 4.19 -1.17
CA LEU A 94 -5.49 4.19 -0.77
C LEU A 94 -5.10 5.50 -0.09
N THR A 95 -5.62 6.63 -0.58
CA THR A 95 -5.47 7.94 0.08
C THR A 95 -6.07 7.90 1.48
N ALA A 96 -7.31 7.41 1.64
CA ALA A 96 -7.97 7.27 2.93
C ALA A 96 -7.19 6.37 3.91
N LEU A 97 -6.59 5.28 3.40
CA LEU A 97 -5.71 4.42 4.19
C LEU A 97 -4.50 5.21 4.73
N PHE A 98 -3.81 5.96 3.87
CA PHE A 98 -2.65 6.75 4.29
C PHE A 98 -3.01 7.88 5.25
N GLU A 99 -4.12 8.58 5.01
CA GLU A 99 -4.61 9.63 5.92
C GLU A 99 -4.83 9.07 7.33
N ARG A 100 -5.52 7.95 7.42
CA ARG A 100 -5.83 7.35 8.73
C ARG A 100 -4.62 6.73 9.41
N LEU A 101 -3.72 6.10 8.66
CA LEU A 101 -2.45 5.62 9.21
C LEU A 101 -1.64 6.79 9.79
N THR A 102 -1.52 7.88 9.04
CA THR A 102 -0.81 9.07 9.49
C THR A 102 -1.44 9.64 10.75
N SER A 103 -2.77 9.80 10.77
CA SER A 103 -3.48 10.34 11.93
C SER A 103 -3.33 9.45 13.17
N VAL A 104 -3.46 8.12 13.02
CA VAL A 104 -3.29 7.21 14.17
C VAL A 104 -1.87 7.29 14.73
N LEU A 105 -0.85 7.27 13.90
CA LEU A 105 0.54 7.31 14.35
C LEU A 105 0.92 8.67 14.94
N TYR A 106 0.45 9.77 14.33
CA TYR A 106 0.75 11.12 14.75
C TYR A 106 0.02 11.50 16.05
N ASP A 107 -1.30 11.34 16.08
CA ASP A 107 -2.11 11.75 17.23
C ASP A 107 -1.83 10.90 18.47
N SER A 108 -1.49 9.62 18.30
CA SER A 108 -1.05 8.77 19.41
C SER A 108 0.38 9.08 19.89
N GLY A 109 1.10 9.96 19.21
CA GLY A 109 2.45 10.35 19.57
C GLY A 109 3.53 9.32 19.29
N VAL A 110 3.21 8.21 18.61
CA VAL A 110 4.17 7.10 18.40
C VAL A 110 4.96 7.23 17.08
N MET A 111 4.56 8.10 16.17
CA MET A 111 5.13 8.19 14.81
C MET A 111 6.65 8.29 14.80
N ASN A 112 7.24 9.10 15.68
CA ASN A 112 8.68 9.37 15.75
C ASN A 112 9.38 8.68 16.92
N THR A 113 8.77 7.64 17.48
CA THR A 113 9.30 6.92 18.64
C THR A 113 9.64 5.48 18.29
N ASP A 114 10.35 4.81 19.21
CA ASP A 114 10.72 3.40 19.05
C ASP A 114 9.55 2.43 19.25
N ILE A 115 8.39 2.93 19.70
CA ILE A 115 7.15 2.15 19.80
C ILE A 115 6.25 2.31 18.57
N ASN A 116 6.72 2.98 17.51
CA ASN A 116 5.99 3.03 16.24
C ASN A 116 5.82 1.59 15.71
N PRO A 117 4.58 1.11 15.53
CA PRO A 117 4.33 -0.28 15.13
C PRO A 117 4.77 -0.60 13.69
N LEU A 118 5.15 0.39 12.90
CA LEU A 118 5.67 0.24 11.55
C LEU A 118 7.20 0.45 11.46
N LEU A 119 7.84 0.77 12.59
CA LEU A 119 9.28 0.94 12.67
C LEU A 119 10.00 -0.31 12.17
N ASP A 120 11.09 -0.10 11.43
CA ASP A 120 12.02 -1.11 10.94
C ASP A 120 11.41 -2.16 9.99
N LYS A 121 10.14 -2.01 9.59
CA LYS A 121 9.57 -2.84 8.55
C LYS A 121 10.11 -2.46 7.17
N LYS A 122 10.02 -3.39 6.25
CA LYS A 122 10.33 -3.14 4.85
C LYS A 122 9.07 -2.71 4.11
N ALA A 123 9.18 -1.81 3.15
CA ALA A 123 8.04 -1.37 2.34
C ALA A 123 8.39 -1.24 0.87
N ALA A 124 7.45 -1.60 0.00
CA ALA A 124 7.53 -1.30 -1.41
C ALA A 124 6.20 -0.80 -1.95
N ILE A 125 6.25 0.09 -2.92
CA ILE A 125 5.11 0.46 -3.76
C ILE A 125 5.46 0.18 -5.21
N PHE A 126 4.61 -0.59 -5.86
CA PHE A 126 4.59 -0.75 -7.30
C PHE A 126 3.37 -0.04 -7.87
N SER A 127 3.61 1.02 -8.62
CA SER A 127 2.57 1.77 -9.31
C SER A 127 2.60 1.47 -10.81
N TYR A 128 1.43 1.39 -11.41
CA TYR A 128 1.31 1.13 -12.84
C TYR A 128 0.21 1.96 -13.49
N CYS A 129 0.37 2.21 -14.78
CA CYS A 129 -0.61 2.89 -15.62
C CYS A 129 -0.73 2.18 -16.97
N SER A 130 -1.94 2.07 -17.49
CA SER A 130 -2.22 1.49 -18.80
C SER A 130 -2.59 2.52 -19.86
N CYS A 131 -2.72 3.81 -19.50
CA CYS A 131 -3.01 4.90 -20.42
C CYS A 131 -1.85 5.90 -20.50
N GLY A 132 -1.64 6.54 -21.66
CA GLY A 132 -0.49 7.40 -21.91
C GLY A 132 -0.41 8.70 -21.11
N ILE A 133 -1.49 9.07 -20.44
CA ILE A 133 -1.64 10.37 -19.76
C ILE A 133 -1.41 10.32 -18.24
N CYS A 134 -1.16 9.15 -17.68
CA CYS A 134 -0.94 9.05 -16.24
C CYS A 134 0.42 9.63 -15.84
N ASP A 135 0.41 10.40 -14.77
CA ASP A 135 1.58 10.90 -14.06
C ASP A 135 1.65 10.26 -12.68
N ASP A 136 2.77 9.61 -12.37
CA ASP A 136 3.00 8.97 -11.08
C ASP A 136 3.56 9.92 -10.01
N THR A 137 3.84 11.18 -10.37
CA THR A 137 4.42 12.17 -9.46
C THR A 137 3.65 12.30 -8.15
N PRO A 138 2.29 12.37 -8.11
CA PRO A 138 1.56 12.44 -6.85
C PRO A 138 1.79 11.21 -5.96
N MET A 139 1.82 10.01 -6.55
CA MET A 139 2.08 8.77 -5.82
C MET A 139 3.49 8.76 -5.24
N LYS A 140 4.48 9.15 -6.05
CA LYS A 140 5.87 9.23 -5.62
C LYS A 140 6.07 10.24 -4.49
N ILE A 141 5.46 11.42 -4.59
CA ILE A 141 5.53 12.45 -3.54
C ILE A 141 4.94 11.92 -2.23
N ILE A 142 3.78 11.28 -2.27
CA ILE A 142 3.17 10.71 -1.06
C ILE A 142 4.06 9.61 -0.50
N PHE A 143 4.58 8.74 -1.34
CA PHE A 143 5.48 7.69 -0.89
C PHE A 143 6.72 8.27 -0.22
N ASP A 144 7.45 9.16 -0.88
CA ASP A 144 8.70 9.73 -0.37
C ASP A 144 8.50 10.62 0.87
N LYS A 145 7.43 11.41 0.88
CA LYS A 145 7.21 12.42 1.94
C LYS A 145 6.47 11.88 3.15
N PHE A 146 5.51 10.99 2.94
CA PHE A 146 4.64 10.52 4.02
C PHE A 146 4.96 9.09 4.43
N VAL A 147 4.96 8.14 3.49
CA VAL A 147 5.14 6.73 3.84
C VAL A 147 6.55 6.47 4.36
N MET A 148 7.57 6.93 3.63
CA MET A 148 8.96 6.70 3.98
C MET A 148 9.37 7.42 5.26
N LYS A 149 9.11 8.71 5.30
CA LYS A 149 9.58 9.57 6.38
C LYS A 149 8.80 9.35 7.67
N ASN A 150 7.47 9.26 7.56
CA ASN A 150 6.61 9.25 8.75
C ASN A 150 6.47 7.85 9.36
N TYR A 151 6.60 6.79 8.56
CA TYR A 151 6.42 5.42 9.08
C TYR A 151 7.75 4.77 9.48
N ARG A 152 8.87 5.41 9.20
CA ARG A 152 10.22 4.99 9.59
C ARG A 152 10.55 3.55 9.18
N PHE A 153 10.25 3.20 7.93
CA PHE A 153 10.62 1.90 7.38
C PHE A 153 12.15 1.75 7.27
N ASP A 154 12.67 0.59 7.63
CA ASP A 154 14.09 0.27 7.50
C ASP A 154 14.55 0.30 6.04
N LYS A 155 13.77 -0.32 5.17
CA LYS A 155 14.04 -0.37 3.73
C LYS A 155 12.78 -0.13 2.93
N SER A 156 12.91 0.65 1.87
CA SER A 156 11.77 0.94 1.02
C SER A 156 12.17 1.17 -0.42
N THR A 157 11.28 0.83 -1.32
CA THR A 157 11.47 0.98 -2.75
C THR A 157 10.19 1.43 -3.43
N TYR A 158 10.33 2.27 -4.44
CA TYR A 158 9.27 2.73 -5.30
C TYR A 158 9.57 2.32 -6.74
N SER A 159 8.60 1.74 -7.42
CA SER A 159 8.69 1.37 -8.83
C SER A 159 7.43 1.81 -9.58
N TYR A 160 7.61 2.30 -10.80
CA TYR A 160 6.52 2.72 -11.66
C TYR A 160 6.66 2.15 -13.07
N LEU A 161 5.55 1.69 -13.61
CA LEU A 161 5.44 1.23 -14.98
C LEU A 161 4.32 1.95 -15.72
N ASN A 162 4.66 2.75 -16.74
CA ASN A 162 3.68 3.23 -17.70
C ASN A 162 3.68 2.30 -18.93
N ALA A 163 2.73 1.39 -18.92
CA ALA A 163 2.63 0.35 -19.92
C ALA A 163 2.31 0.85 -21.31
N SER A 164 1.64 2.00 -21.46
CA SER A 164 1.31 2.58 -22.75
C SER A 164 2.49 3.23 -23.48
N LYS A 165 3.57 3.53 -22.76
CA LYS A 165 4.79 4.15 -23.31
C LYS A 165 5.82 3.12 -23.76
N LYS A 166 5.55 1.83 -23.57
CA LYS A 166 6.46 0.77 -23.98
C LYS A 166 5.99 0.10 -25.27
N PRO A 167 6.89 -0.25 -26.19
CA PRO A 167 6.55 -1.09 -27.33
C PRO A 167 5.83 -2.35 -26.88
N GLN A 168 4.86 -2.86 -27.67
CA GLN A 168 4.10 -4.05 -27.31
C GLN A 168 4.99 -5.28 -27.06
N ASP A 169 6.14 -5.35 -27.73
CA ASP A 169 7.14 -6.41 -27.58
C ASP A 169 7.94 -6.29 -26.26
N GLU A 170 8.00 -5.10 -25.67
CA GLU A 170 8.57 -4.83 -24.35
C GLU A 170 7.51 -4.77 -23.26
N TYR A 171 6.28 -5.15 -23.56
CA TYR A 171 5.22 -5.35 -22.58
C TYR A 171 5.48 -6.68 -21.83
N PRO A 172 6.67 -6.82 -21.23
CA PRO A 172 6.90 -7.99 -20.51
C PRO A 172 6.17 -7.75 -19.23
N ASN A 173 5.12 -8.40 -19.10
CA ASN A 173 5.09 -9.01 -17.84
C ASN A 173 5.18 -7.97 -16.69
N ILE A 174 4.10 -7.19 -16.49
CA ILE A 174 3.91 -6.44 -15.22
C ILE A 174 4.40 -7.29 -14.05
N THR A 175 4.19 -8.58 -14.11
CA THR A 175 4.73 -9.61 -13.23
C THR A 175 6.24 -9.55 -13.03
N ALA A 176 7.03 -9.40 -14.08
CA ALA A 176 8.49 -9.34 -13.93
C ALA A 176 8.91 -8.09 -13.15
N TYR A 177 8.24 -6.95 -13.36
CA TYR A 177 8.48 -5.74 -12.60
C TYR A 177 8.05 -5.88 -11.12
N VAL A 178 6.87 -6.45 -10.88
CA VAL A 178 6.40 -6.74 -9.51
C VAL A 178 7.38 -7.65 -8.78
N MET A 179 7.82 -8.72 -9.44
CA MET A 179 8.79 -9.66 -8.85
C MET A 179 10.17 -9.04 -8.64
N SER A 180 10.59 -8.12 -9.53
CA SER A 180 11.83 -7.37 -9.34
C SER A 180 11.73 -6.44 -8.11
N THR A 181 10.62 -5.73 -7.97
CA THR A 181 10.36 -4.86 -6.81
C THR A 181 10.30 -5.68 -5.52
N LEU A 182 9.64 -6.83 -5.55
CA LEU A 182 9.56 -7.75 -4.41
C LEU A 182 10.94 -8.26 -3.98
N LYS A 183 11.80 -8.61 -4.93
CA LYS A 183 13.18 -9.04 -4.63
C LYS A 183 14.01 -7.95 -3.96
N GLN A 184 13.71 -6.69 -4.22
CA GLN A 184 14.41 -5.58 -3.56
C GLN A 184 14.01 -5.44 -2.08
N LEU A 185 12.86 -5.98 -1.67
CA LEU A 185 12.44 -6.05 -0.26
C LEU A 185 13.17 -7.15 0.52
N CYS A 186 13.58 -8.19 -0.13
CA CYS A 186 14.24 -9.35 0.48
C CYS A 186 15.73 -9.18 0.51
#